data_b2ffaa3c9dd132b69b395d14e1d2f92f
#
_entry.id   b2ffaa3c9dd132b69b395d14e1d2f92f
#
_cell.length_a   1.000
_cell.length_b   1.000
_cell.length_c   1.000
_cell.angle_alpha   90.00
_cell.angle_beta   90.00
_cell.angle_gamma   90.00
#
_symmetry.space_group_name_H-M   'P 1'
#
loop_
_entity.id
_entity.type
_entity.pdbx_description
1 polymer ?
#
loop_
_entity_poly.entity_id
_entity_poly.type
_entity_poly.pdbx_seq_one_letter_code
_entity_poly.pdbx_strand_id
1 'polypeptide(L)'
;MGLFFNKTLLEDLYRYEGDRNRKLKVKLKYLFCVPGYTYIFFFLHTSMARNRISRAFWSFFLHVTKFITHIQIPAGTRIGRGLRIAHFGHIVVNPGAVIGDNFNISQGCLVGNAQGKRMGTPTIGNNVCMNANAIIIGNAHIGDNVLIAPGAFVNFDVPDNSIVIGNPGQIITKESSPTEKYIVYHV
;
A
#
# COMPACT_ATOMS: atom_id res chain seq x y z
N MET A 1 -9.02 7.23 -24.13
CA MET A 1 -9.49 7.00 -22.75
C MET A 1 -8.69 5.92 -21.99
N GLY A 2 -8.10 4.95 -22.67
CA GLY A 2 -7.23 3.93 -22.09
C GLY A 2 -5.84 4.39 -21.59
N LEU A 3 -5.42 5.60 -21.93
CA LEU A 3 -4.11 6.10 -21.52
C LEU A 3 -4.05 6.55 -20.05
N PHE A 4 -5.16 7.03 -19.47
CA PHE A 4 -5.22 7.56 -18.10
C PHE A 4 -5.72 6.56 -17.06
N PHE A 5 -6.52 5.57 -17.44
CA PHE A 5 -7.02 4.54 -16.55
C PHE A 5 -6.68 3.16 -17.11
N ASN A 6 -5.50 2.67 -16.77
CA ASN A 6 -5.07 1.32 -17.13
C ASN A 6 -5.73 0.27 -16.22
N LYS A 7 -5.50 -1.02 -16.52
CA LYS A 7 -6.08 -2.15 -15.79
C LYS A 7 -5.77 -2.08 -14.29
N THR A 8 -4.52 -1.86 -13.90
CA THR A 8 -4.08 -1.81 -12.50
C THR A 8 -4.78 -0.69 -11.73
N LEU A 9 -4.88 0.53 -12.32
CA LEU A 9 -5.62 1.63 -11.70
C LEU A 9 -7.11 1.32 -11.49
N LEU A 10 -7.70 0.56 -12.40
CA LEU A 10 -9.10 0.14 -12.27
C LEU A 10 -9.25 -0.95 -11.20
N GLU A 11 -8.29 -1.81 -11.05
CA GLU A 11 -8.22 -2.82 -9.98
C GLU A 11 -8.04 -2.13 -8.62
N ASP A 12 -7.12 -1.15 -8.50
CA ASP A 12 -6.95 -0.37 -7.28
C ASP A 12 -8.22 0.43 -6.93
N LEU A 13 -8.92 0.99 -7.94
CA LEU A 13 -10.18 1.68 -7.73
C LEU A 13 -11.29 0.71 -7.28
N TYR A 14 -11.32 -0.51 -7.80
CA TYR A 14 -12.26 -1.55 -7.38
C TYR A 14 -12.15 -1.86 -5.88
N ARG A 15 -10.95 -1.75 -5.31
CA ARG A 15 -10.70 -1.94 -3.88
C ARG A 15 -11.44 -0.94 -2.98
N TYR A 16 -11.86 0.21 -3.52
CA TYR A 16 -12.59 1.23 -2.76
C TYR A 16 -14.11 1.06 -2.81
N GLU A 17 -14.67 0.52 -3.90
CA GLU A 17 -16.14 0.53 -4.10
C GLU A 17 -16.78 -0.83 -4.47
N GLY A 18 -16.01 -1.80 -4.97
CA GLY A 18 -16.54 -3.09 -5.38
C GLY A 18 -17.25 -3.10 -6.74
N ASP A 19 -17.21 -2.03 -7.53
CA ASP A 19 -17.79 -2.01 -8.88
C ASP A 19 -16.69 -1.99 -9.95
N ARG A 20 -16.72 -2.90 -10.91
CA ARG A 20 -15.75 -2.99 -12.03
C ARG A 20 -16.12 -2.12 -13.24
N ASN A 21 -17.40 -1.75 -13.39
CA ASN A 21 -17.94 -1.08 -14.59
C ASN A 21 -18.20 0.41 -14.39
N ARG A 22 -17.28 1.13 -13.77
CA ARG A 22 -17.50 2.51 -13.38
C ARG A 22 -17.58 3.51 -14.50
N LYS A 23 -18.58 4.40 -14.39
CA LYS A 23 -18.71 5.59 -15.23
C LYS A 23 -17.52 6.54 -15.00
N LEU A 24 -17.17 7.31 -16.03
CA LEU A 24 -16.08 8.31 -15.95
C LEU A 24 -16.24 9.27 -14.75
N LYS A 25 -17.47 9.71 -14.46
CA LYS A 25 -17.76 10.60 -13.33
C LYS A 25 -17.27 10.03 -11.99
N VAL A 26 -17.42 8.73 -11.77
CA VAL A 26 -16.95 8.05 -10.55
C VAL A 26 -15.43 8.03 -10.49
N LYS A 27 -14.76 7.69 -11.61
CA LYS A 27 -13.30 7.69 -11.70
C LYS A 27 -12.70 9.07 -11.38
N LEU A 28 -13.31 10.13 -11.91
CA LEU A 28 -12.88 11.51 -11.64
C LEU A 28 -13.17 11.92 -10.19
N LYS A 29 -14.31 11.51 -9.62
CA LYS A 29 -14.62 11.74 -8.19
C LYS A 29 -13.51 11.16 -7.30
N TYR A 30 -13.10 9.90 -7.52
CA TYR A 30 -12.04 9.29 -6.72
C TYR A 30 -10.69 9.97 -6.93
N LEU A 31 -10.37 10.31 -8.17
CA LEU A 31 -9.13 11.01 -8.49
C LEU A 31 -8.99 12.37 -7.77
N PHE A 32 -10.07 13.12 -7.62
CA PHE A 32 -10.02 14.48 -7.05
C PHE A 32 -10.47 14.57 -5.58
N CYS A 33 -11.24 13.60 -5.09
CA CYS A 33 -11.84 13.67 -3.76
C CYS A 33 -11.28 12.62 -2.78
N VAL A 34 -10.47 11.67 -3.23
CA VAL A 34 -9.90 10.62 -2.37
C VAL A 34 -8.37 10.68 -2.43
N PRO A 35 -7.72 11.40 -1.50
CA PRO A 35 -6.28 11.69 -1.56
C PRO A 35 -5.40 10.44 -1.68
N GLY A 36 -5.76 9.33 -1.03
CA GLY A 36 -5.05 8.06 -1.17
C GLY A 36 -5.09 7.53 -2.60
N TYR A 37 -6.24 7.59 -3.28
CA TYR A 37 -6.35 7.18 -4.68
C TYR A 37 -5.68 8.17 -5.63
N THR A 38 -5.75 9.46 -5.36
CA THR A 38 -4.99 10.49 -6.10
C THR A 38 -3.50 10.19 -6.09
N TYR A 39 -2.96 9.80 -4.92
CA TYR A 39 -1.56 9.40 -4.79
C TYR A 39 -1.24 8.15 -5.62
N ILE A 40 -2.05 7.09 -5.52
CA ILE A 40 -1.91 5.85 -6.29
C ILE A 40 -1.91 6.14 -7.80
N PHE A 41 -2.79 7.02 -8.25
CA PHE A 41 -2.87 7.42 -9.66
C PHE A 41 -1.53 7.98 -10.17
N PHE A 42 -0.95 8.96 -9.49
CA PHE A 42 0.33 9.54 -9.91
C PHE A 42 1.51 8.60 -9.69
N PHE A 43 1.49 7.80 -8.61
CA PHE A 43 2.49 6.76 -8.36
C PHE A 43 2.57 5.76 -9.51
N LEU A 44 1.44 5.19 -9.94
CA LEU A 44 1.41 4.20 -11.03
C LEU A 44 1.82 4.81 -12.37
N HIS A 45 1.35 6.02 -12.71
CA HIS A 45 1.76 6.69 -13.94
C HIS A 45 3.27 6.98 -13.97
N THR A 46 3.85 7.38 -12.85
CA THR A 46 5.30 7.59 -12.73
C THR A 46 6.07 6.28 -12.86
N SER A 47 5.60 5.21 -12.19
CA SER A 47 6.24 3.89 -12.20
C SER A 47 6.21 3.24 -13.59
N MET A 48 5.12 3.43 -14.34
CA MET A 48 4.89 2.83 -15.66
C MET A 48 5.38 3.70 -16.81
N ALA A 49 5.93 4.89 -16.57
CA ALA A 49 6.38 5.81 -17.60
C ALA A 49 7.54 5.22 -18.41
N ARG A 50 7.36 5.12 -19.73
CA ARG A 50 8.29 4.46 -20.66
C ARG A 50 9.47 5.34 -21.08
N ASN A 51 9.32 6.66 -21.05
CA ASN A 51 10.35 7.60 -21.48
C ASN A 51 10.60 8.67 -20.41
N ARG A 52 11.75 9.37 -20.54
CA ARG A 52 12.21 10.36 -19.55
C ARG A 52 11.25 11.55 -19.41
N ILE A 53 10.67 12.01 -20.50
CA ILE A 53 9.75 13.18 -20.50
C ILE A 53 8.46 12.83 -19.77
N SER A 54 7.82 11.70 -20.12
CA SER A 54 6.62 11.23 -19.44
C SER A 54 6.87 10.97 -17.95
N ARG A 55 8.02 10.38 -17.61
CA ARG A 55 8.40 10.15 -16.21
C ARG A 55 8.58 11.48 -15.46
N ALA A 56 9.26 12.46 -16.03
CA ALA A 56 9.44 13.77 -15.41
C ALA A 56 8.09 14.47 -15.17
N PHE A 57 7.21 14.43 -16.18
CA PHE A 57 5.85 14.98 -16.07
C PHE A 57 5.06 14.38 -14.91
N TRP A 58 4.94 13.05 -14.86
CA TRP A 58 4.19 12.37 -13.79
C TRP A 58 4.86 12.49 -12.43
N SER A 59 6.20 12.50 -12.39
CA SER A 59 6.97 12.71 -11.15
C SER A 59 6.70 14.07 -10.53
N PHE A 60 6.50 15.12 -11.33
CA PHE A 60 6.13 16.43 -10.80
C PHE A 60 4.81 16.37 -10.01
N PHE A 61 3.77 15.76 -10.58
CA PHE A 61 2.48 15.63 -9.89
C PHE A 61 2.56 14.69 -8.68
N LEU A 62 3.31 13.59 -8.79
CA LEU A 62 3.57 12.72 -7.65
C LEU A 62 4.25 13.48 -6.50
N HIS A 63 5.23 14.35 -6.84
CA HIS A 63 5.94 15.16 -5.84
C HIS A 63 4.99 16.16 -5.17
N VAL A 64 4.17 16.87 -5.92
CA VAL A 64 3.14 17.77 -5.37
C VAL A 64 2.18 16.99 -4.45
N THR A 65 1.69 15.85 -4.91
CA THR A 65 0.75 15.01 -4.13
C THR A 65 1.40 14.51 -2.84
N LYS A 66 2.69 14.15 -2.86
CA LYS A 66 3.48 13.78 -1.68
C LYS A 66 3.45 14.88 -0.60
N PHE A 67 3.60 16.15 -0.99
CA PHE A 67 3.56 17.27 -0.03
C PHE A 67 2.16 17.47 0.55
N ILE A 68 1.12 17.35 -0.27
CA ILE A 68 -0.27 17.55 0.15
C ILE A 68 -0.76 16.41 1.05
N THR A 69 -0.41 15.18 0.71
CA THR A 69 -0.93 13.98 1.40
C THR A 69 -0.02 13.44 2.48
N HIS A 70 1.24 13.91 2.54
CA HIS A 70 2.30 13.34 3.39
C HIS A 70 2.50 11.83 3.18
N ILE A 71 2.26 11.33 1.96
CA ILE A 71 2.53 9.93 1.58
C ILE A 71 3.88 9.89 0.85
N GLN A 72 4.74 8.97 1.23
CA GLN A 72 6.07 8.77 0.65
C GLN A 72 6.23 7.30 0.21
N ILE A 73 5.73 6.98 -0.97
CA ILE A 73 5.95 5.70 -1.64
C ILE A 73 6.71 6.00 -2.94
N PRO A 74 8.03 5.75 -3.01
CA PRO A 74 8.82 6.03 -4.21
C PRO A 74 8.33 5.21 -5.41
N ALA A 75 8.31 5.80 -6.60
CA ALA A 75 7.81 5.17 -7.82
C ALA A 75 8.54 3.85 -8.22
N GLY A 76 9.71 3.57 -7.64
CA GLY A 76 10.43 2.30 -7.82
C GLY A 76 10.03 1.18 -6.87
N THR A 77 9.14 1.45 -5.90
CA THR A 77 8.69 0.45 -4.94
C THR A 77 7.85 -0.63 -5.64
N ARG A 78 8.15 -1.90 -5.38
CA ARG A 78 7.43 -3.04 -5.94
C ARG A 78 6.18 -3.33 -5.12
N ILE A 79 5.02 -3.00 -5.67
CA ILE A 79 3.71 -3.23 -5.03
C ILE A 79 2.82 -3.95 -6.04
N GLY A 80 2.15 -5.01 -5.60
CA GLY A 80 1.18 -5.76 -6.38
C GLY A 80 -0.08 -4.96 -6.69
N ARG A 81 -1.08 -5.62 -7.28
CA ARG A 81 -2.35 -5.03 -7.66
C ARG A 81 -3.26 -4.84 -6.45
N GLY A 82 -4.18 -3.92 -6.52
CA GLY A 82 -5.16 -3.71 -5.45
C GLY A 82 -4.59 -2.98 -4.24
N LEU A 83 -3.64 -2.08 -4.44
CA LEU A 83 -3.21 -1.16 -3.38
C LEU A 83 -4.38 -0.28 -2.95
N ARG A 84 -4.63 -0.22 -1.65
CA ARG A 84 -5.62 0.69 -1.04
C ARG A 84 -5.01 1.49 0.09
N ILE A 85 -4.98 2.81 -0.06
CA ILE A 85 -4.63 3.74 1.02
C ILE A 85 -5.94 4.17 1.68
N ALA A 86 -6.24 3.57 2.83
CA ALA A 86 -7.53 3.77 3.51
C ALA A 86 -7.65 5.17 4.10
N HIS A 87 -6.61 5.61 4.78
CA HIS A 87 -6.47 6.96 5.33
C HIS A 87 -5.08 7.48 4.97
N PHE A 88 -5.02 8.70 4.46
CA PHE A 88 -3.76 9.33 4.08
C PHE A 88 -3.09 10.05 5.25
N GLY A 89 -1.82 10.38 5.11
CA GLY A 89 -1.03 11.13 6.09
C GLY A 89 0.10 10.32 6.72
N HIS A 90 1.31 10.85 6.61
CA HIS A 90 2.55 10.32 7.22
C HIS A 90 2.83 8.84 6.91
N ILE A 91 2.47 8.37 5.71
CA ILE A 91 2.80 7.02 5.24
C ILE A 91 4.18 7.05 4.61
N VAL A 92 5.06 6.14 5.05
CA VAL A 92 6.41 6.01 4.47
C VAL A 92 6.67 4.56 4.11
N VAL A 93 7.04 4.33 2.84
CA VAL A 93 7.44 3.01 2.34
C VAL A 93 8.81 3.10 1.71
N ASN A 94 9.72 2.24 2.16
CA ASN A 94 11.07 2.15 1.61
C ASN A 94 11.02 1.57 0.19
N PRO A 95 11.78 2.11 -0.79
CA PRO A 95 11.78 1.63 -2.17
C PRO A 95 12.28 0.19 -2.34
N GLY A 96 13.04 -0.34 -1.39
CA GLY A 96 13.50 -1.73 -1.38
C GLY A 96 12.46 -2.74 -0.90
N ALA A 97 11.34 -2.29 -0.33
CA ALA A 97 10.27 -3.19 0.10
C ALA A 97 9.60 -3.89 -1.10
N VAL A 98 9.16 -5.13 -0.87
CA VAL A 98 8.37 -5.90 -1.82
C VAL A 98 7.02 -6.20 -1.19
N ILE A 99 5.94 -5.82 -1.85
CA ILE A 99 4.59 -5.90 -1.32
C ILE A 99 3.71 -6.64 -2.34
N GLY A 100 2.95 -7.62 -1.87
CA GLY A 100 2.04 -8.43 -2.67
C GLY A 100 0.74 -7.71 -3.06
N ASP A 101 -0.22 -8.50 -3.54
CA ASP A 101 -1.53 -8.04 -4.00
C ASP A 101 -2.47 -7.70 -2.82
N ASN A 102 -3.46 -6.83 -3.07
CA ASN A 102 -4.51 -6.44 -2.10
C ASN A 102 -3.98 -5.83 -0.79
N PHE A 103 -2.93 -5.03 -0.87
CA PHE A 103 -2.36 -4.39 0.31
C PHE A 103 -3.19 -3.18 0.76
N ASN A 104 -3.60 -3.18 2.03
CA ASN A 104 -4.20 -2.03 2.69
C ASN A 104 -3.20 -1.35 3.61
N ILE A 105 -3.12 -0.01 3.52
CA ILE A 105 -2.27 0.79 4.41
C ILE A 105 -3.03 2.03 4.90
N SER A 106 -2.86 2.35 6.17
CA SER A 106 -3.49 3.51 6.81
C SER A 106 -2.45 4.57 7.20
N GLN A 107 -2.93 5.72 7.70
CA GLN A 107 -2.08 6.85 8.12
C GLN A 107 -1.04 6.44 9.18
N GLY A 108 0.09 7.11 9.17
CA GLY A 108 1.19 6.93 10.13
C GLY A 108 1.99 5.63 9.96
N CYS A 109 1.66 4.79 8.97
CA CYS A 109 2.38 3.53 8.76
C CYS A 109 3.78 3.73 8.20
N LEU A 110 4.71 2.91 8.69
CA LEU A 110 6.08 2.83 8.19
C LEU A 110 6.41 1.41 7.72
N VAL A 111 6.84 1.29 6.47
CA VAL A 111 7.52 0.10 5.93
C VAL A 111 8.96 0.51 5.64
N GLY A 112 9.89 0.15 6.53
CA GLY A 112 11.25 0.72 6.57
C GLY A 112 12.36 -0.31 6.50
N ASN A 113 13.58 0.17 6.27
CA ASN A 113 14.78 -0.64 6.45
C ASN A 113 15.23 -0.61 7.92
N ALA A 114 16.01 -1.61 8.30
CA ALA A 114 16.74 -1.62 9.55
C ALA A 114 18.24 -1.85 9.30
N GLN A 115 19.04 -1.45 10.28
CA GLN A 115 20.46 -1.76 10.40
C GLN A 115 20.65 -2.80 11.52
N GLY A 116 21.76 -3.52 11.53
CA GLY A 116 22.05 -4.52 12.55
C GLY A 116 21.53 -5.93 12.20
N LYS A 117 21.05 -6.67 13.19
CA LYS A 117 20.74 -8.12 13.06
C LYS A 117 19.73 -8.46 11.95
N ARG A 118 18.77 -7.56 11.66
CA ARG A 118 17.78 -7.74 10.58
C ARG A 118 17.94 -6.65 9.52
N MET A 119 19.17 -6.43 9.09
CA MET A 119 19.48 -5.47 8.04
C MET A 119 18.74 -5.81 6.75
N GLY A 120 18.10 -4.81 6.16
CA GLY A 120 17.35 -4.94 4.91
C GLY A 120 15.96 -4.32 4.99
N THR A 121 15.11 -4.68 4.06
CA THR A 121 13.74 -4.19 3.89
C THR A 121 12.72 -5.31 3.90
N PRO A 122 11.47 -5.05 4.32
CA PRO A 122 10.46 -6.07 4.42
C PRO A 122 10.02 -6.66 3.07
N THR A 123 9.65 -7.94 3.12
CA THR A 123 8.83 -8.60 2.10
C THR A 123 7.46 -8.88 2.72
N ILE A 124 6.40 -8.37 2.08
CA ILE A 124 5.02 -8.45 2.57
C ILE A 124 4.20 -9.24 1.55
N GLY A 125 3.49 -10.25 2.02
CA GLY A 125 2.64 -11.12 1.21
C GLY A 125 1.35 -10.45 0.72
N ASN A 126 0.39 -11.27 0.32
CA ASN A 126 -0.89 -10.82 -0.22
C ASN A 126 -1.92 -10.61 0.89
N ASN A 127 -2.93 -9.80 0.61
CA ASN A 127 -4.05 -9.55 1.54
C ASN A 127 -3.58 -9.08 2.92
N VAL A 128 -2.53 -8.27 2.98
CA VAL A 128 -2.02 -7.71 4.24
C VAL A 128 -2.67 -6.36 4.52
N CYS A 129 -3.08 -6.14 5.77
CA CYS A 129 -3.69 -4.90 6.23
C CYS A 129 -2.83 -4.27 7.34
N MET A 130 -2.24 -3.11 7.06
CA MET A 130 -1.55 -2.28 8.06
C MET A 130 -2.47 -1.17 8.56
N ASN A 131 -2.87 -1.28 9.81
CA ASN A 131 -3.70 -0.25 10.45
C ASN A 131 -2.85 0.93 10.94
N ALA A 132 -3.52 1.98 11.41
CA ALA A 132 -2.91 3.25 11.77
C ALA A 132 -1.67 3.13 12.65
N ASN A 133 -0.60 3.84 12.29
CA ASN A 133 0.67 3.88 13.03
C ASN A 133 1.39 2.52 13.18
N ALA A 134 1.04 1.53 12.37
CA ALA A 134 1.75 0.24 12.36
C ALA A 134 3.13 0.40 11.69
N ILE A 135 4.11 -0.32 12.21
CA ILE A 135 5.51 -0.25 11.76
C ILE A 135 6.01 -1.65 11.42
N ILE A 136 6.53 -1.82 10.20
CA ILE A 136 7.27 -3.02 9.78
C ILE A 136 8.64 -2.58 9.32
N ILE A 137 9.71 -3.10 9.93
CA ILE A 137 11.09 -2.72 9.55
C ILE A 137 12.03 -3.92 9.45
N GLY A 138 13.09 -3.71 8.68
CA GLY A 138 14.16 -4.68 8.53
C GLY A 138 13.79 -5.80 7.56
N ASN A 139 14.65 -6.80 7.47
CA ASN A 139 14.43 -7.99 6.65
C ASN A 139 13.41 -8.92 7.34
N ALA A 140 12.17 -8.46 7.42
CA ALA A 140 11.03 -9.19 7.96
C ALA A 140 10.19 -9.77 6.82
N HIS A 141 9.78 -11.04 6.94
CA HIS A 141 8.88 -11.71 6.01
C HIS A 141 7.50 -11.78 6.63
N ILE A 142 6.55 -11.07 6.04
CA ILE A 142 5.15 -11.08 6.45
C ILE A 142 4.39 -11.96 5.47
N GLY A 143 3.74 -12.99 6.00
CA GLY A 143 2.95 -13.93 5.21
C GLY A 143 1.68 -13.32 4.61
N ASP A 144 0.86 -14.17 4.02
CA ASP A 144 -0.42 -13.79 3.44
C ASP A 144 -1.50 -13.65 4.51
N ASN A 145 -2.52 -12.81 4.24
CA ASN A 145 -3.67 -12.62 5.14
C ASN A 145 -3.27 -12.12 6.55
N VAL A 146 -2.30 -11.24 6.66
CA VAL A 146 -1.81 -10.74 7.95
C VAL A 146 -2.42 -9.37 8.27
N LEU A 147 -2.94 -9.25 9.49
CA LEU A 147 -3.44 -8.00 10.05
C LEU A 147 -2.41 -7.42 11.04
N ILE A 148 -1.86 -6.27 10.71
CA ILE A 148 -1.01 -5.51 11.65
C ILE A 148 -1.90 -4.48 12.35
N ALA A 149 -2.12 -4.67 13.64
CA ALA A 149 -3.01 -3.83 14.44
C ALA A 149 -2.46 -2.39 14.61
N PRO A 150 -3.29 -1.43 14.98
CA PRO A 150 -2.85 -0.06 15.19
C PRO A 150 -1.69 0.03 16.20
N GLY A 151 -0.64 0.78 15.85
CA GLY A 151 0.54 0.98 16.69
C GLY A 151 1.45 -0.24 16.88
N ALA A 152 1.20 -1.35 16.22
CA ALA A 152 2.03 -2.55 16.34
C ALA A 152 3.41 -2.35 15.69
N PHE A 153 4.45 -2.87 16.34
CA PHE A 153 5.83 -2.83 15.86
C PHE A 153 6.31 -4.23 15.48
N VAL A 154 6.73 -4.38 14.23
CA VAL A 154 7.14 -5.66 13.62
C VAL A 154 8.57 -5.55 13.08
N ASN A 155 9.47 -6.31 13.63
CA ASN A 155 10.84 -6.49 13.13
C ASN A 155 11.24 -7.98 13.09
N PHE A 156 10.27 -8.86 12.89
CA PHE A 156 10.39 -10.31 12.87
C PHE A 156 9.45 -10.90 11.81
N ASP A 157 9.62 -12.18 11.51
CA ASP A 157 8.81 -12.89 10.52
C ASP A 157 7.44 -13.22 11.10
N VAL A 158 6.38 -13.05 10.29
CA VAL A 158 5.00 -13.27 10.68
C VAL A 158 4.40 -14.32 9.74
N PRO A 159 3.89 -15.46 10.25
CA PRO A 159 3.26 -16.48 9.42
C PRO A 159 1.92 -16.01 8.86
N ASP A 160 1.43 -16.75 7.86
CA ASP A 160 0.13 -16.52 7.25
C ASP A 160 -1.00 -16.52 8.29
N ASN A 161 -2.11 -15.89 7.95
CA ASN A 161 -3.33 -15.85 8.76
C ASN A 161 -3.10 -15.38 10.21
N SER A 162 -2.27 -14.37 10.39
CA SER A 162 -1.90 -13.87 11.72
C SER A 162 -2.35 -12.44 11.97
N ILE A 163 -2.56 -12.12 13.23
CA ILE A 163 -2.70 -10.75 13.74
C ILE A 163 -1.44 -10.42 14.54
N VAL A 164 -0.86 -9.24 14.28
CA VAL A 164 0.21 -8.72 15.14
C VAL A 164 -0.33 -7.53 15.94
N ILE A 165 -0.16 -7.57 17.25
CA ILE A 165 -0.60 -6.52 18.17
C ILE A 165 0.57 -6.01 19.02
N GLY A 166 0.52 -4.76 19.42
CA GLY A 166 1.40 -4.18 20.44
C GLY A 166 2.79 -3.76 19.97
N ASN A 167 3.52 -3.12 20.90
CA ASN A 167 4.92 -2.72 20.77
C ASN A 167 5.65 -3.05 22.09
N PRO A 168 6.51 -4.08 22.11
CA PRO A 168 6.91 -4.94 20.99
C PRO A 168 5.74 -5.81 20.46
N GLY A 169 5.78 -6.13 19.16
CA GLY A 169 4.73 -6.89 18.49
C GLY A 169 4.61 -8.33 18.99
N GLN A 170 3.38 -8.81 19.14
CA GLN A 170 3.04 -10.18 19.48
C GLN A 170 2.15 -10.79 18.41
N ILE A 171 2.45 -12.04 18.01
CA ILE A 171 1.72 -12.77 16.98
C ILE A 171 0.57 -13.56 17.60
N ILE A 172 -0.61 -13.46 16.98
CA ILE A 172 -1.78 -14.29 17.26
C ILE A 172 -2.17 -14.97 15.95
N THR A 173 -1.87 -16.25 15.81
CA THR A 173 -2.23 -17.03 14.61
C THR A 173 -3.72 -17.38 14.62
N LYS A 174 -4.35 -17.39 13.44
CA LYS A 174 -5.76 -17.68 13.21
C LYS A 174 -5.92 -18.85 12.26
N GLU A 175 -7.03 -19.57 12.34
CA GLU A 175 -7.39 -20.63 11.39
C GLU A 175 -7.87 -20.06 10.05
N SER A 176 -8.44 -18.85 10.05
CA SER A 176 -8.93 -18.15 8.86
C SER A 176 -8.32 -16.76 8.74
N SER A 177 -8.46 -16.14 7.56
CA SER A 177 -7.93 -14.81 7.28
C SER A 177 -8.50 -13.75 8.22
N PRO A 178 -7.69 -13.11 9.06
CA PRO A 178 -8.14 -11.99 9.89
C PRO A 178 -8.37 -10.71 9.09
N THR A 179 -7.95 -10.67 7.83
CA THR A 179 -8.08 -9.49 6.96
C THR A 179 -9.34 -9.51 6.10
N GLU A 180 -10.12 -10.58 6.07
CA GLU A 180 -11.30 -10.74 5.23
C GLU A 180 -12.30 -9.57 5.36
N LYS A 181 -12.55 -9.10 6.58
CA LYS A 181 -13.44 -7.97 6.84
C LYS A 181 -12.87 -6.61 6.43
N TYR A 182 -11.56 -6.50 6.27
CA TYR A 182 -10.85 -5.27 5.86
C TYR A 182 -10.60 -5.24 4.36
N ILE A 183 -10.50 -6.41 3.74
CA ILE A 183 -10.21 -6.60 2.32
C ILE A 183 -11.42 -7.29 1.69
N VAL A 184 -12.51 -6.53 1.52
CA VAL A 184 -13.79 -7.06 1.00
C VAL A 184 -13.76 -7.30 -0.51
N TYR A 185 -13.05 -6.46 -1.25
CA TYR A 185 -12.98 -6.52 -2.71
C TYR A 185 -11.57 -6.93 -3.16
N HIS A 186 -11.39 -8.19 -3.51
CA HIS A 186 -10.11 -8.75 -3.95
C HIS A 186 -9.90 -8.58 -5.47
N VAL A 187 -8.65 -8.36 -5.89
CA VAL A 187 -8.23 -8.30 -7.30
C VAL A 187 -7.18 -9.35 -7.62
#